data_71e153eb8002ecc3b45d0321ca38b2f5
#
_entry.id   71e153eb8002ecc3b45d0321ca38b2f5
#
_cell.length_a   1.000
_cell.length_b   1.000
_cell.length_c   1.000
_cell.angle_alpha   90.00
_cell.angle_beta   90.00
_cell.angle_gamma   90.00
#
_symmetry.space_group_name_H-M   'P 1'
#
loop_
_entity.id
_entity.type
_entity.pdbx_description
1 polymer ?
#
loop_
_entity_poly.entity_id
_entity_poly.type
_entity_poly.pdbx_seq_one_letter_code
_entity_poly.pdbx_strand_id
1 'polypeptide(L)'
;AASDVYKRQMLPRMGVRAKHTLPELPYSYGALEPAISGQIMEVHHAKHHQTYVNGLNNFETQTAEALAKGDVKKAISLQRGLNFNGGGHINHSLFWKNLAPTSQGGGQLDSGELRTAIDRDFGGLEEMKSKFNAALAGIQGSGWGWLGYHAESGRLDIITTANQDPLVSHTPIIGVDAWEHAFYLQYKNDKATYFKNIWNVINFEEAEKRLVAAKQ
;
A
#
# COMPACT_ATOMS: atom_id res chain seq x y z
N ALA A 1 10.08 57.90 -8.29
CA ALA A 1 11.07 57.03 -7.59
C ALA A 1 10.34 56.04 -6.70
N ALA A 2 9.48 55.20 -7.22
CA ALA A 2 8.78 54.10 -6.50
C ALA A 2 8.62 52.88 -7.40
N SER A 3 9.70 52.42 -8.04
CA SER A 3 9.62 51.32 -9.00
C SER A 3 10.69 50.24 -8.87
N ASP A 4 11.35 50.08 -7.72
CA ASP A 4 12.45 49.12 -7.62
C ASP A 4 12.40 48.10 -6.50
N VAL A 5 11.22 47.94 -5.85
CA VAL A 5 11.07 46.98 -4.72
C VAL A 5 10.59 45.58 -5.15
N TYR A 6 10.22 45.39 -6.40
CA TYR A 6 9.83 44.05 -6.91
C TYR A 6 10.94 43.32 -7.66
N LYS A 7 12.20 43.60 -7.33
CA LYS A 7 13.31 42.81 -7.86
C LYS A 7 13.41 41.48 -7.12
N ARG A 8 12.98 40.43 -7.80
CA ARG A 8 13.43 39.03 -7.65
C ARG A 8 13.41 38.46 -6.25
N GLN A 9 12.25 38.08 -5.77
CA GLN A 9 12.21 36.84 -4.99
C GLN A 9 12.66 35.72 -5.93
N MET A 10 13.94 35.34 -5.86
CA MET A 10 14.40 34.08 -6.42
C MET A 10 13.64 32.99 -5.67
N LEU A 11 12.65 32.40 -6.33
CA LEU A 11 12.09 31.15 -5.88
C LEU A 11 13.29 30.21 -5.65
N PRO A 12 13.38 29.55 -4.49
CA PRO A 12 14.45 28.59 -4.27
C PRO A 12 14.43 27.62 -5.45
N ARG A 13 15.60 27.36 -6.06
CA ARG A 13 15.75 26.30 -7.07
C ARG A 13 15.15 25.07 -6.43
N MET A 14 14.00 24.61 -6.98
CA MET A 14 13.46 23.30 -6.59
C MET A 14 14.59 22.32 -6.88
N GLY A 15 15.22 21.82 -5.80
CA GLY A 15 16.22 20.76 -5.92
C GLY A 15 15.61 19.62 -6.73
N VAL A 16 16.42 19.01 -7.59
CA VAL A 16 15.99 17.84 -8.35
C VAL A 16 15.47 16.83 -7.31
N ARG A 17 14.15 16.66 -7.24
CA ARG A 17 13.54 15.68 -6.33
C ARG A 17 14.06 14.31 -6.76
N ALA A 18 14.59 13.54 -5.80
CA ALA A 18 15.03 12.19 -6.09
C ALA A 18 13.86 11.40 -6.68
N LYS A 19 14.09 10.70 -7.80
CA LYS A 19 13.08 9.85 -8.42
C LYS A 19 12.74 8.69 -7.48
N HIS A 20 11.47 8.30 -7.47
CA HIS A 20 11.05 7.07 -6.82
C HIS A 20 11.69 5.87 -7.52
N THR A 21 12.06 4.87 -6.75
CA THR A 21 12.66 3.62 -7.24
C THR A 21 11.85 2.44 -6.75
N LEU A 22 11.92 1.34 -7.47
CA LEU A 22 11.35 0.07 -7.03
C LEU A 22 12.10 -0.38 -5.76
N PRO A 23 11.43 -0.57 -4.61
CA PRO A 23 12.09 -1.08 -3.42
C PRO A 23 12.48 -2.55 -3.61
N GLU A 24 13.61 -2.95 -3.05
CA GLU A 24 13.98 -4.36 -3.00
C GLU A 24 13.04 -5.15 -2.07
N LEU A 25 12.81 -6.42 -2.42
CA LEU A 25 12.09 -7.33 -1.55
C LEU A 25 13.02 -7.82 -0.42
N PRO A 26 12.51 -7.96 0.81
CA PRO A 26 13.31 -8.51 1.93
C PRO A 26 13.46 -10.04 1.86
N TYR A 27 12.93 -10.69 0.82
CA TYR A 27 12.95 -12.15 0.60
C TYR A 27 12.97 -12.46 -0.90
N SER A 28 13.37 -13.69 -1.28
CA SER A 28 13.35 -14.14 -2.68
C SER A 28 11.92 -14.35 -3.18
N TYR A 29 11.69 -14.31 -4.50
CA TYR A 29 10.37 -14.49 -5.10
C TYR A 29 9.67 -15.80 -4.68
N GLY A 30 10.40 -16.90 -4.54
CA GLY A 30 9.83 -18.20 -4.13
C GLY A 30 9.63 -18.37 -2.62
N ALA A 31 10.04 -17.41 -1.80
CA ALA A 31 10.06 -17.59 -0.34
C ALA A 31 8.69 -17.63 0.34
N LEU A 32 7.64 -17.19 -0.35
CA LEU A 32 6.26 -17.16 0.15
C LEU A 32 5.43 -18.38 -0.30
N GLU A 33 6.05 -19.33 -1.01
CA GLU A 33 5.36 -20.55 -1.39
C GLU A 33 5.03 -21.42 -0.16
N PRO A 34 3.90 -22.15 -0.19
CA PRO A 34 2.92 -22.28 -1.29
C PRO A 34 1.84 -21.20 -1.29
N ALA A 35 1.85 -20.22 -0.37
CA ALA A 35 0.80 -19.22 -0.26
C ALA A 35 0.76 -18.29 -1.46
N ILE A 36 1.91 -17.84 -1.97
CA ILE A 36 2.03 -17.03 -3.19
C ILE A 36 3.19 -17.59 -4.00
N SER A 37 2.94 -17.95 -5.27
CA SER A 37 3.97 -18.52 -6.14
C SER A 37 5.05 -17.51 -6.51
N GLY A 38 6.28 -18.00 -6.71
CA GLY A 38 7.40 -17.18 -7.15
C GLY A 38 7.12 -16.47 -8.48
N GLN A 39 6.35 -17.09 -9.39
CA GLN A 39 5.92 -16.48 -10.66
C GLN A 39 5.05 -15.24 -10.43
N ILE A 40 4.08 -15.33 -9.50
CA ILE A 40 3.26 -14.15 -9.14
C ILE A 40 4.16 -13.06 -8.56
N MET A 41 5.02 -13.40 -7.60
CA MET A 41 5.87 -12.44 -6.92
C MET A 41 6.79 -11.69 -7.90
N GLU A 42 7.38 -12.39 -8.86
CA GLU A 42 8.24 -11.78 -9.88
C GLU A 42 7.47 -10.79 -10.76
N VAL A 43 6.34 -11.22 -11.32
CA VAL A 43 5.53 -10.36 -12.20
C VAL A 43 4.94 -9.19 -11.41
N HIS A 44 4.44 -9.44 -10.22
CA HIS A 44 3.80 -8.44 -9.36
C HIS A 44 4.79 -7.35 -8.92
N HIS A 45 6.01 -7.74 -8.53
CA HIS A 45 7.07 -6.81 -8.16
C HIS A 45 7.74 -6.15 -9.36
N ALA A 46 8.36 -6.96 -10.25
CA ALA A 46 9.22 -6.44 -11.32
C ALA A 46 8.46 -5.80 -12.49
N LYS A 47 7.15 -6.07 -12.65
CA LYS A 47 6.32 -5.52 -13.72
C LYS A 47 5.26 -4.56 -13.20
N HIS A 48 4.33 -5.02 -12.36
CA HIS A 48 3.23 -4.17 -11.89
C HIS A 48 3.74 -3.03 -11.01
N HIS A 49 4.49 -3.30 -9.95
CA HIS A 49 5.00 -2.23 -9.08
C HIS A 49 5.98 -1.31 -9.84
N GLN A 50 6.88 -1.85 -10.67
CA GLN A 50 7.77 -1.02 -11.49
C GLN A 50 7.00 -0.09 -12.42
N THR A 51 5.87 -0.53 -12.97
CA THR A 51 5.01 0.32 -13.82
C THR A 51 4.43 1.49 -13.02
N TYR A 52 3.97 1.24 -11.78
CA TYR A 52 3.50 2.33 -10.92
C TYR A 52 4.62 3.32 -10.55
N VAL A 53 5.83 2.85 -10.27
CA VAL A 53 7.00 3.71 -10.03
C VAL A 53 7.30 4.60 -11.24
N ASN A 54 7.32 4.02 -12.43
CA ASN A 54 7.58 4.76 -13.67
C ASN A 54 6.47 5.80 -13.94
N GLY A 55 5.22 5.40 -13.74
CA GLY A 55 4.06 6.27 -13.88
C GLY A 55 4.10 7.44 -12.90
N LEU A 56 4.37 7.17 -11.61
CA LEU A 56 4.48 8.19 -10.58
C LEU A 56 5.54 9.24 -10.95
N ASN A 57 6.77 8.80 -11.28
CA ASN A 57 7.85 9.70 -11.69
C ASN A 57 7.46 10.57 -12.90
N ASN A 58 6.76 9.98 -13.88
CA ASN A 58 6.29 10.70 -15.05
C ASN A 58 5.22 11.75 -14.71
N PHE A 59 4.20 11.38 -13.93
CA PHE A 59 3.12 12.29 -13.52
C PHE A 59 3.62 13.41 -12.60
N GLU A 60 4.55 13.14 -11.68
CA GLU A 60 5.19 14.17 -10.86
C GLU A 60 5.95 15.18 -11.72
N THR A 61 6.72 14.71 -12.71
CA THR A 61 7.45 15.59 -13.63
C THR A 61 6.50 16.48 -14.42
N GLN A 62 5.47 15.90 -15.05
CA GLN A 62 4.48 16.66 -15.81
C GLN A 62 3.70 17.66 -14.96
N THR A 63 3.37 17.29 -13.71
CA THR A 63 2.67 18.18 -12.78
C THR A 63 3.56 19.37 -12.40
N ALA A 64 4.82 19.13 -12.09
CA ALA A 64 5.77 20.20 -11.78
C ALA A 64 5.96 21.15 -12.97
N GLU A 65 6.07 20.64 -14.19
CA GLU A 65 6.16 21.45 -15.42
C GLU A 65 4.90 22.30 -15.66
N ALA A 66 3.71 21.70 -15.47
CA ALA A 66 2.45 22.42 -15.62
C ALA A 66 2.32 23.57 -14.63
N LEU A 67 2.65 23.31 -13.35
CA LEU A 67 2.64 24.33 -12.29
C LEU A 67 3.66 25.44 -12.55
N ALA A 68 4.87 25.10 -13.00
CA ALA A 68 5.91 26.08 -13.34
C ALA A 68 5.49 27.02 -14.49
N LYS A 69 4.64 26.56 -15.39
CA LYS A 69 4.06 27.33 -16.51
C LYS A 69 2.75 28.05 -16.15
N GLY A 70 2.25 27.89 -14.94
CA GLY A 70 0.94 28.40 -14.53
C GLY A 70 -0.26 27.69 -15.18
N ASP A 71 -0.03 26.52 -15.81
CA ASP A 71 -1.10 25.74 -16.45
C ASP A 71 -1.85 24.89 -15.43
N VAL A 72 -2.72 25.55 -14.66
CA VAL A 72 -3.55 24.94 -13.62
C VAL A 72 -4.49 23.87 -14.20
N LYS A 73 -5.03 24.08 -15.40
CA LYS A 73 -5.93 23.10 -16.03
C LYS A 73 -5.20 21.79 -16.33
N LYS A 74 -3.98 21.87 -16.86
CA LYS A 74 -3.14 20.70 -17.09
C LYS A 74 -2.78 20.01 -15.78
N ALA A 75 -2.37 20.77 -14.75
CA ALA A 75 -2.04 20.21 -13.43
C ALA A 75 -3.23 19.41 -12.82
N ILE A 76 -4.46 19.97 -12.90
CA ILE A 76 -5.68 19.28 -12.45
C ILE A 76 -5.91 17.99 -13.28
N SER A 77 -5.72 18.02 -14.59
CA SER A 77 -5.93 16.84 -15.46
C SER A 77 -4.99 15.68 -15.15
N LEU A 78 -3.83 15.94 -14.56
CA LEU A 78 -2.82 14.94 -14.20
C LEU A 78 -3.09 14.26 -12.84
N GLN A 79 -3.95 14.82 -11.99
CA GLN A 79 -4.14 14.33 -10.62
C GLN A 79 -4.62 12.88 -10.56
N ARG A 80 -5.49 12.44 -11.48
CA ARG A 80 -5.94 11.04 -11.52
C ARG A 80 -4.78 10.07 -11.74
N GLY A 81 -3.89 10.40 -12.68
CA GLY A 81 -2.71 9.59 -12.96
C GLY A 81 -1.71 9.60 -11.80
N LEU A 82 -1.53 10.74 -11.16
CA LEU A 82 -0.68 10.89 -9.98
C LEU A 82 -1.23 10.05 -8.82
N ASN A 83 -2.54 10.14 -8.52
CA ASN A 83 -3.17 9.36 -7.46
C ASN A 83 -3.09 7.85 -7.72
N PHE A 84 -3.38 7.41 -8.94
CA PHE A 84 -3.35 6.01 -9.31
C PHE A 84 -1.95 5.40 -9.22
N ASN A 85 -0.95 6.05 -9.82
CA ASN A 85 0.42 5.52 -9.82
C ASN A 85 1.11 5.73 -8.45
N GLY A 86 0.86 6.86 -7.80
CA GLY A 86 1.37 7.13 -6.45
C GLY A 86 0.78 6.18 -5.42
N GLY A 87 -0.54 5.96 -5.46
CA GLY A 87 -1.21 4.97 -4.63
C GLY A 87 -0.68 3.56 -4.91
N GLY A 88 -0.53 3.19 -6.19
CA GLY A 88 0.06 1.91 -6.57
C GLY A 88 1.46 1.72 -5.98
N HIS A 89 2.33 2.74 -6.06
CA HIS A 89 3.66 2.67 -5.45
C HIS A 89 3.60 2.56 -3.92
N ILE A 90 2.75 3.34 -3.26
CA ILE A 90 2.58 3.31 -1.79
C ILE A 90 2.05 1.95 -1.35
N ASN A 91 0.95 1.49 -1.94
CA ASN A 91 0.28 0.24 -1.56
C ASN A 91 1.21 -0.96 -1.70
N HIS A 92 1.93 -1.07 -2.83
CA HIS A 92 2.86 -2.17 -3.06
C HIS A 92 4.10 -2.09 -2.17
N SER A 93 4.61 -0.89 -1.88
CA SER A 93 5.73 -0.70 -0.94
C SER A 93 5.37 -1.17 0.48
N LEU A 94 4.11 -0.94 0.89
CA LEU A 94 3.57 -1.46 2.15
C LEU A 94 3.36 -2.97 2.08
N PHE A 95 2.84 -3.48 0.95
CA PHE A 95 2.50 -4.90 0.76
C PHE A 95 3.70 -5.81 0.87
N TRP A 96 4.83 -5.46 0.26
CA TRP A 96 6.05 -6.29 0.37
C TRP A 96 6.53 -6.48 1.81
N LYS A 97 6.41 -5.46 2.64
CA LYS A 97 6.75 -5.52 4.07
C LYS A 97 5.68 -6.21 4.91
N ASN A 98 4.42 -6.24 4.43
CA ASN A 98 3.33 -6.97 5.08
C ASN A 98 3.47 -8.49 5.00
N LEU A 99 4.41 -9.00 4.19
CA LEU A 99 4.60 -10.41 3.95
C LEU A 99 5.95 -10.86 4.49
N ALA A 100 6.00 -12.07 5.00
CA ALA A 100 7.23 -12.75 5.42
C ALA A 100 7.11 -14.25 5.16
N PRO A 101 8.23 -14.93 4.84
CA PRO A 101 8.26 -16.38 4.80
C PRO A 101 7.83 -16.99 6.13
N THR A 102 7.16 -18.14 6.10
CA THR A 102 6.79 -18.87 7.33
C THR A 102 7.99 -19.22 8.20
N SER A 103 9.15 -19.47 7.57
CA SER A 103 10.44 -19.68 8.27
C SER A 103 10.98 -18.43 8.98
N GLN A 104 10.42 -17.26 8.70
CA GLN A 104 10.80 -15.97 9.30
C GLN A 104 9.62 -15.34 10.08
N GLY A 105 8.72 -16.16 10.59
CA GLY A 105 7.60 -15.71 11.42
C GLY A 105 6.34 -15.29 10.64
N GLY A 106 6.31 -15.50 9.31
CA GLY A 106 5.09 -15.28 8.53
C GLY A 106 3.91 -16.07 9.08
N GLY A 107 2.77 -15.42 9.26
CA GLY A 107 1.52 -15.98 9.77
C GLY A 107 1.44 -16.11 11.31
N GLN A 108 2.49 -15.77 12.06
CA GLN A 108 2.54 -15.94 13.51
C GLN A 108 2.23 -14.63 14.24
N LEU A 109 1.23 -14.69 15.13
CA LEU A 109 0.87 -13.61 16.06
C LEU A 109 0.58 -14.21 17.43
N ASP A 110 1.59 -14.23 18.30
CA ASP A 110 1.46 -14.87 19.62
C ASP A 110 0.96 -13.89 20.69
N SER A 111 1.61 -12.74 20.83
CA SER A 111 1.33 -11.74 21.86
C SER A 111 1.71 -10.34 21.35
N GLY A 112 1.44 -9.30 22.13
CA GLY A 112 1.82 -7.92 21.83
C GLY A 112 0.63 -6.95 21.80
N GLU A 113 0.92 -5.70 21.46
CA GLU A 113 -0.10 -4.65 21.40
C GLU A 113 -1.10 -4.88 20.24
N LEU A 114 -0.61 -5.40 19.12
CA LEU A 114 -1.47 -5.73 17.99
C LEU A 114 -2.44 -6.87 18.35
N ARG A 115 -1.94 -7.93 19.00
CA ARG A 115 -2.81 -9.02 19.46
C ARG A 115 -3.86 -8.51 20.43
N THR A 116 -3.49 -7.70 21.40
CA THR A 116 -4.39 -7.08 22.37
C THR A 116 -5.44 -6.20 21.69
N ALA A 117 -5.02 -5.39 20.70
CA ALA A 117 -5.94 -4.54 19.94
C ALA A 117 -6.92 -5.36 19.08
N ILE A 118 -6.45 -6.43 18.44
CA ILE A 118 -7.30 -7.35 17.65
C ILE A 118 -8.34 -8.03 18.56
N ASP A 119 -7.91 -8.55 19.72
CA ASP A 119 -8.81 -9.21 20.66
C ASP A 119 -9.87 -8.23 21.19
N ARG A 120 -9.49 -6.99 21.50
CA ARG A 120 -10.41 -5.93 21.93
C ARG A 120 -11.42 -5.52 20.85
N ASP A 121 -10.95 -5.30 19.61
CA ASP A 121 -11.75 -4.65 18.56
C ASP A 121 -12.56 -5.66 17.73
N PHE A 122 -12.09 -6.90 17.64
CA PHE A 122 -12.72 -7.94 16.81
C PHE A 122 -13.19 -9.16 17.58
N GLY A 123 -12.74 -9.37 18.80
CA GLY A 123 -13.03 -10.55 19.62
C GLY A 123 -12.05 -11.70 19.40
N GLY A 124 -11.02 -11.52 18.58
CA GLY A 124 -9.98 -12.51 18.33
C GLY A 124 -9.40 -12.44 16.91
N LEU A 125 -8.29 -13.15 16.73
CA LEU A 125 -7.57 -13.17 15.44
C LEU A 125 -8.41 -13.81 14.33
N GLU A 126 -9.07 -14.92 14.60
CA GLU A 126 -9.85 -15.62 13.57
C GLU A 126 -11.12 -14.85 13.19
N GLU A 127 -11.76 -14.17 14.13
CA GLU A 127 -12.88 -13.26 13.86
C GLU A 127 -12.44 -12.08 13.02
N MET A 128 -11.28 -11.50 13.31
CA MET A 128 -10.69 -10.42 12.49
C MET A 128 -10.41 -10.93 11.06
N LYS A 129 -9.73 -12.08 10.90
CA LYS A 129 -9.47 -12.68 9.57
C LYS A 129 -10.77 -12.96 8.81
N SER A 130 -11.79 -13.48 9.49
CA SER A 130 -13.10 -13.76 8.87
C SER A 130 -13.76 -12.48 8.34
N LYS A 131 -13.81 -11.40 9.15
CA LYS A 131 -14.35 -10.11 8.75
C LYS A 131 -13.52 -9.48 7.63
N PHE A 132 -12.20 -9.59 7.69
CA PHE A 132 -11.29 -9.08 6.67
C PHE A 132 -11.51 -9.78 5.33
N ASN A 133 -11.57 -11.11 5.33
CA ASN A 133 -11.83 -11.91 4.13
C ASN A 133 -13.22 -11.62 3.54
N ALA A 134 -14.23 -11.40 4.37
CA ALA A 134 -15.54 -10.97 3.91
C ALA A 134 -15.49 -9.58 3.24
N ALA A 135 -14.75 -8.64 3.79
CA ALA A 135 -14.54 -7.31 3.19
C ALA A 135 -13.81 -7.42 1.84
N LEU A 136 -12.73 -8.23 1.74
CA LEU A 136 -12.04 -8.49 0.47
C LEU A 136 -12.96 -9.10 -0.58
N ALA A 137 -13.77 -10.10 -0.19
CA ALA A 137 -14.72 -10.75 -1.09
C ALA A 137 -15.80 -9.81 -1.60
N GLY A 138 -16.17 -8.80 -0.79
CA GLY A 138 -17.14 -7.77 -1.14
C GLY A 138 -16.65 -6.69 -2.10
N ILE A 139 -15.34 -6.61 -2.37
CA ILE A 139 -14.79 -5.65 -3.33
C ILE A 139 -15.29 -5.98 -4.73
N GLN A 140 -15.95 -5.00 -5.36
CA GLN A 140 -16.39 -5.08 -6.75
C GLN A 140 -15.34 -4.44 -7.67
N GLY A 141 -14.81 -5.24 -8.59
CA GLY A 141 -13.66 -4.83 -9.39
C GLY A 141 -12.34 -5.00 -8.65
N SER A 142 -11.40 -4.10 -8.89
CA SER A 142 -10.06 -4.12 -8.29
C SER A 142 -9.98 -3.23 -7.06
N GLY A 143 -9.24 -3.64 -6.05
CA GLY A 143 -9.08 -2.86 -4.84
C GLY A 143 -8.18 -3.54 -3.81
N TRP A 144 -8.13 -2.96 -2.63
CA TRP A 144 -7.33 -3.40 -1.49
C TRP A 144 -8.17 -3.53 -0.24
N GLY A 145 -7.84 -4.50 0.61
CA GLY A 145 -8.33 -4.57 1.98
C GLY A 145 -7.25 -4.15 2.96
N TRP A 146 -7.65 -3.45 4.01
CA TRP A 146 -6.76 -2.90 5.01
C TRP A 146 -7.24 -3.19 6.42
N LEU A 147 -6.32 -3.60 7.29
CA LEU A 147 -6.45 -3.37 8.72
C LEU A 147 -5.81 -2.01 9.00
N GLY A 148 -6.60 -1.04 9.40
CA GLY A 148 -6.17 0.33 9.63
C GLY A 148 -6.33 0.73 11.09
N TYR A 149 -5.42 1.57 11.60
CA TYR A 149 -5.53 2.16 12.92
C TYR A 149 -6.10 3.58 12.81
N HIS A 150 -7.22 3.82 13.48
CA HIS A 150 -7.87 5.13 13.55
C HIS A 150 -7.38 5.89 14.77
N ALA A 151 -6.56 6.92 14.57
CA ALA A 151 -5.86 7.61 15.63
C ALA A 151 -6.80 8.28 16.66
N GLU A 152 -7.92 8.87 16.21
CA GLU A 152 -8.85 9.56 17.11
C GLU A 152 -9.59 8.60 18.05
N SER A 153 -10.00 7.43 17.56
CA SER A 153 -10.71 6.42 18.36
C SER A 153 -9.78 5.46 19.09
N GLY A 154 -8.51 5.37 18.68
CA GLY A 154 -7.55 4.40 19.18
C GLY A 154 -7.90 2.95 18.81
N ARG A 155 -8.69 2.72 17.75
CA ARG A 155 -9.20 1.40 17.35
C ARG A 155 -8.66 0.94 16.02
N LEU A 156 -8.74 -0.38 15.83
CA LEU A 156 -8.49 -1.01 14.54
C LEU A 156 -9.81 -1.19 13.79
N ASP A 157 -9.79 -0.83 12.50
CA ASP A 157 -10.91 -0.98 11.59
C ASP A 157 -10.50 -1.77 10.34
N ILE A 158 -11.48 -2.43 9.70
CA ILE A 158 -11.30 -3.08 8.40
C ILE A 158 -11.89 -2.15 7.35
N ILE A 159 -11.05 -1.70 6.41
CA ILE A 159 -11.39 -0.74 5.35
C ILE A 159 -11.05 -1.34 4.00
N THR A 160 -11.79 -0.98 2.96
CA THR A 160 -11.43 -1.27 1.57
C THR A 160 -11.21 0.01 0.80
N THR A 161 -10.25 -0.01 -0.12
CA THR A 161 -10.03 1.07 -1.09
C THR A 161 -10.16 0.55 -2.52
N ALA A 162 -10.71 1.38 -3.40
CA ALA A 162 -10.91 1.02 -4.80
C ALA A 162 -9.62 1.21 -5.59
N ASN A 163 -9.41 0.39 -6.60
CA ASN A 163 -8.28 0.48 -7.51
C ASN A 163 -6.94 0.54 -6.75
N GLN A 164 -6.14 1.60 -6.99
CA GLN A 164 -4.89 1.84 -6.29
C GLN A 164 -4.99 3.01 -5.30
N ASP A 165 -6.20 3.41 -4.92
CA ASP A 165 -6.37 4.49 -3.94
C ASP A 165 -5.68 4.11 -2.62
N PRO A 166 -4.77 4.96 -2.10
CA PRO A 166 -4.09 4.67 -0.84
C PRO A 166 -5.04 4.86 0.34
N LEU A 167 -4.82 4.11 1.41
CA LEU A 167 -5.54 4.33 2.67
C LEU A 167 -5.05 5.62 3.32
N VAL A 168 -5.90 6.65 3.34
CA VAL A 168 -5.56 7.98 3.90
C VAL A 168 -6.33 8.30 5.18
N SER A 169 -7.43 7.60 5.46
CA SER A 169 -8.26 7.83 6.65
C SER A 169 -7.71 7.19 7.92
N HIS A 170 -6.83 6.20 7.78
CA HIS A 170 -6.26 5.42 8.87
C HIS A 170 -4.77 5.19 8.61
N THR A 171 -4.00 4.89 9.65
CA THR A 171 -2.65 4.35 9.47
C THR A 171 -2.74 2.90 9.03
N PRO A 172 -2.20 2.51 7.85
CA PRO A 172 -2.25 1.14 7.36
C PRO A 172 -1.37 0.22 8.22
N ILE A 173 -1.97 -0.81 8.80
CA ILE A 173 -1.30 -1.81 9.63
C ILE A 173 -1.01 -3.07 8.80
N ILE A 174 -2.04 -3.63 8.15
CA ILE A 174 -1.95 -4.74 7.20
C ILE A 174 -2.70 -4.35 5.95
N GLY A 175 -2.12 -4.60 4.76
CA GLY A 175 -2.80 -4.44 3.49
C GLY A 175 -2.75 -5.71 2.66
N VAL A 176 -3.85 -6.05 2.01
CA VAL A 176 -3.96 -7.20 1.10
C VAL A 176 -4.46 -6.74 -0.26
N ASP A 177 -3.70 -7.07 -1.28
CA ASP A 177 -4.06 -6.79 -2.67
C ASP A 177 -5.12 -7.78 -3.17
N ALA A 178 -6.28 -7.25 -3.58
CA ALA A 178 -7.38 -8.03 -4.15
C ALA A 178 -7.49 -7.86 -5.69
N TRP A 179 -6.50 -7.27 -6.34
CA TRP A 179 -6.41 -7.25 -7.78
C TRP A 179 -6.13 -8.64 -8.34
N GLU A 180 -6.65 -8.97 -9.51
CA GLU A 180 -6.41 -10.27 -10.15
C GLU A 180 -4.92 -10.57 -10.37
N HIS A 181 -4.11 -9.56 -10.65
CA HIS A 181 -2.67 -9.74 -10.83
C HIS A 181 -1.96 -10.30 -9.58
N ALA A 182 -2.54 -10.13 -8.39
CA ALA A 182 -1.98 -10.64 -7.14
C ALA A 182 -2.22 -12.15 -6.94
N PHE A 183 -3.18 -12.75 -7.67
CA PHE A 183 -3.56 -14.15 -7.40
C PHE A 183 -3.90 -14.98 -8.63
N TYR A 184 -4.31 -14.39 -9.76
CA TYR A 184 -4.95 -15.11 -10.86
C TYR A 184 -4.08 -16.19 -11.51
N LEU A 185 -2.77 -15.98 -11.62
CA LEU A 185 -1.87 -17.00 -12.20
C LEU A 185 -1.88 -18.32 -11.41
N GLN A 186 -2.06 -18.28 -10.10
CA GLN A 186 -2.06 -19.44 -9.21
C GLN A 186 -3.47 -19.91 -8.86
N TYR A 187 -4.34 -18.99 -8.48
CA TYR A 187 -5.65 -19.31 -7.91
C TYR A 187 -6.80 -19.21 -8.92
N LYS A 188 -6.56 -18.68 -10.12
CA LYS A 188 -7.59 -18.45 -11.15
C LYS A 188 -8.76 -17.62 -10.58
N ASN A 189 -9.97 -18.11 -10.72
CA ASN A 189 -11.19 -17.48 -10.19
C ASN A 189 -11.43 -17.75 -8.69
N ASP A 190 -10.61 -18.59 -8.04
CA ASP A 190 -10.74 -18.92 -6.61
C ASP A 190 -10.00 -17.92 -5.72
N LYS A 191 -10.45 -16.67 -5.76
CA LYS A 191 -9.90 -15.61 -4.92
C LYS A 191 -10.11 -15.87 -3.41
N ALA A 192 -11.13 -16.67 -3.05
CA ALA A 192 -11.40 -16.98 -1.64
C ALA A 192 -10.26 -17.81 -1.03
N THR A 193 -9.74 -18.79 -1.77
CA THR A 193 -8.56 -19.56 -1.33
C THR A 193 -7.31 -18.69 -1.22
N TYR A 194 -7.09 -17.73 -2.13
CA TYR A 194 -6.01 -16.75 -1.97
C TYR A 194 -6.17 -15.95 -0.67
N PHE A 195 -7.35 -15.39 -0.39
CA PHE A 195 -7.62 -14.62 0.83
C PHE A 195 -7.43 -15.43 2.11
N LYS A 196 -7.69 -16.74 2.05
CA LYS A 196 -7.42 -17.65 3.17
C LYS A 196 -5.92 -17.92 3.34
N ASN A 197 -5.22 -18.16 2.25
CA ASN A 197 -3.83 -18.62 2.30
C ASN A 197 -2.84 -17.49 2.59
N ILE A 198 -3.15 -16.23 2.23
CA ILE A 198 -2.24 -15.12 2.45
C ILE A 198 -1.94 -14.90 3.94
N TRP A 199 -2.87 -15.25 4.84
CA TRP A 199 -2.66 -15.14 6.28
C TRP A 199 -1.47 -15.98 6.80
N ASN A 200 -1.08 -17.03 6.09
CA ASN A 200 0.08 -17.85 6.44
C ASN A 200 1.41 -17.13 6.25
N VAL A 201 1.42 -16.04 5.49
CA VAL A 201 2.62 -15.25 5.19
C VAL A 201 2.49 -13.77 5.60
N ILE A 202 1.43 -13.40 6.31
CA ILE A 202 1.34 -12.03 6.87
C ILE A 202 2.44 -11.82 7.91
N ASN A 203 3.17 -10.74 7.79
CA ASN A 203 4.21 -10.31 8.71
C ASN A 203 3.61 -9.53 9.88
N PHE A 204 3.16 -10.25 10.90
CA PHE A 204 2.56 -9.62 12.08
C PHE A 204 3.57 -8.82 12.92
N GLU A 205 4.87 -9.12 12.84
CA GLU A 205 5.92 -8.31 13.48
C GLU A 205 5.99 -6.90 12.88
N GLU A 206 5.95 -6.80 11.55
CA GLU A 206 5.87 -5.50 10.88
C GLU A 206 4.56 -4.77 11.20
N ALA A 207 3.46 -5.49 11.25
CA ALA A 207 2.15 -4.92 11.63
C ALA A 207 2.17 -4.38 13.07
N GLU A 208 2.77 -5.09 14.02
CA GLU A 208 3.00 -4.63 15.39
C GLU A 208 3.81 -3.32 15.42
N LYS A 209 4.94 -3.28 14.69
CA LYS A 209 5.80 -2.08 14.61
C LYS A 209 5.01 -0.86 14.09
N ARG A 210 4.17 -1.06 13.07
CA ARG A 210 3.32 0.01 12.52
C ARG A 210 2.29 0.51 13.52
N LEU A 211 1.65 -0.41 14.24
CA LEU A 211 0.67 -0.04 15.27
C LEU A 211 1.32 0.77 16.39
N VAL A 212 2.47 0.30 16.91
CA VAL A 212 3.20 1.01 17.97
C VAL A 212 3.63 2.40 17.51
N ALA A 213 4.15 2.51 16.28
CA ALA A 213 4.53 3.81 15.71
C ALA A 213 3.32 4.74 15.49
N ALA A 214 2.15 4.21 15.15
CA ALA A 214 0.93 5.00 14.92
C ALA A 214 0.31 5.57 16.20
N LYS A 215 0.68 5.04 17.37
CA LYS A 215 0.19 5.49 18.69
C LYS A 215 1.07 6.59 19.32
N GLN A 216 2.24 6.86 18.76
CA GLN A 216 3.16 7.91 19.23
C GLN A 216 2.77 9.27 18.65
#